data_87d73605d3f78bbcfbc1804d0fa468e8
#
_entry.id   87d73605d3f78bbcfbc1804d0fa468e8
#
_cell.length_a   1.000
_cell.length_b   1.000
_cell.length_c   1.000
_cell.angle_alpha   90.00
_cell.angle_beta   90.00
_cell.angle_gamma   90.00
#
_symmetry.space_group_name_H-M   'P 1'
#
loop_
_entity.id
_entity.type
_entity.pdbx_description
1 polymer ?
#
loop_
_entity_poly.entity_id
_entity_poly.type
_entity_poly.pdbx_seq_one_letter_code
_entity_poly.pdbx_strand_id
1 'polypeptide(L)'
;KKNGAESVNRAWKIISVFVVVFQLLMLILMAAKPGGPFKTQRRAIYCILYLTLFLVTGIAMILNRNFWRREKKNYHLYLHAELVYAAFICFWGCCVTLNDQLGGNDLSVFTYMMLSAAALGFLEPVKAGVIFMAAFVFLNICLPGIQTIENNIFSNIINSFSIAGISTAISY
;
A
#
# COMPACT_ATOMS: atom_id res chain seq x y z
N LYS A 1 -17.47 -0.21 -22.50
CA LYS A 1 -17.43 -0.47 -21.03
C LYS A 1 -16.95 -1.90 -20.69
N LYS A 2 -17.32 -2.94 -21.47
CA LYS A 2 -16.92 -4.35 -21.21
C LYS A 2 -15.41 -4.57 -21.36
N ASN A 3 -14.78 -4.00 -22.38
CA ASN A 3 -13.34 -4.11 -22.64
C ASN A 3 -12.48 -3.44 -21.54
N GLY A 4 -12.99 -2.36 -20.94
CA GLY A 4 -12.30 -1.71 -19.82
C GLY A 4 -12.23 -2.60 -18.58
N ALA A 5 -13.36 -3.21 -18.17
CA ALA A 5 -13.41 -4.07 -16.99
C ALA A 5 -12.51 -5.34 -17.13
N GLU A 6 -12.39 -5.90 -18.34
CA GLU A 6 -11.51 -7.04 -18.59
C GLU A 6 -10.02 -6.66 -18.52
N SER A 7 -9.68 -5.48 -19.03
CA SER A 7 -8.31 -4.92 -18.95
C SER A 7 -7.90 -4.69 -17.49
N VAL A 8 -8.79 -4.08 -16.71
CA VAL A 8 -8.62 -3.85 -15.27
C VAL A 8 -8.36 -5.16 -14.51
N ASN A 9 -9.22 -6.16 -14.72
CA ASN A 9 -9.06 -7.45 -14.05
C ASN A 9 -7.76 -8.17 -14.44
N ARG A 10 -7.31 -8.02 -15.68
CA ARG A 10 -6.02 -8.56 -16.13
C ARG A 10 -4.85 -7.87 -15.44
N ALA A 11 -4.85 -6.53 -15.39
CA ALA A 11 -3.84 -5.75 -14.69
C ALA A 11 -3.81 -6.12 -13.20
N TRP A 12 -4.95 -6.20 -12.56
CA TRP A 12 -5.10 -6.59 -11.16
C TRP A 12 -4.47 -7.95 -10.86
N LYS A 13 -4.70 -8.95 -11.70
CA LYS A 13 -4.10 -10.29 -11.56
C LYS A 13 -2.58 -10.25 -11.65
N ILE A 14 -2.04 -9.56 -12.63
CA ILE A 14 -0.59 -9.47 -12.84
C ILE A 14 0.06 -8.80 -11.63
N ILE A 15 -0.49 -7.68 -11.19
CA ILE A 15 0.05 -6.91 -10.06
C ILE A 15 -0.05 -7.70 -8.75
N SER A 16 -1.18 -8.32 -8.49
CA SER A 16 -1.35 -9.12 -7.26
C SER A 16 -0.36 -10.30 -7.22
N VAL A 17 -0.12 -10.98 -8.34
CA VAL A 17 0.91 -12.03 -8.42
C VAL A 17 2.29 -11.45 -8.17
N PHE A 18 2.62 -10.31 -8.77
CA PHE A 18 3.90 -9.64 -8.54
C PHE A 18 4.08 -9.26 -7.06
N VAL A 19 3.06 -8.67 -6.43
CA VAL A 19 3.09 -8.31 -5.00
C VAL A 19 3.32 -9.54 -4.14
N VAL A 20 2.57 -10.63 -4.38
CA VAL A 20 2.71 -11.88 -3.60
C VAL A 20 4.12 -12.47 -3.73
N VAL A 21 4.66 -12.55 -4.95
CA VAL A 21 6.01 -13.07 -5.21
C VAL A 21 7.06 -12.18 -4.55
N PHE A 22 6.92 -10.86 -4.67
CA PHE A 22 7.84 -9.90 -4.05
C PHE A 22 7.82 -10.01 -2.51
N GLN A 23 6.64 -10.13 -1.90
CA GLN A 23 6.52 -10.29 -0.44
C GLN A 23 7.12 -11.61 0.03
N LEU A 24 6.90 -12.69 -0.70
CA LEU A 24 7.52 -13.98 -0.39
C LEU A 24 9.05 -13.90 -0.45
N LEU A 25 9.59 -13.24 -1.48
CA LEU A 25 11.03 -13.00 -1.60
C LEU A 25 11.56 -12.18 -0.41
N MET A 26 10.87 -11.12 -0.02
CA MET A 26 11.27 -10.29 1.12
C MET A 26 11.26 -11.06 2.44
N LEU A 27 10.26 -11.92 2.67
CA LEU A 27 10.19 -12.80 3.83
C LEU A 27 11.35 -13.82 3.86
N ILE A 28 11.67 -14.42 2.71
CA ILE A 28 12.82 -15.33 2.58
C ILE A 28 14.14 -14.59 2.88
N LEU A 29 14.34 -13.41 2.29
CA LEU A 29 15.52 -12.59 2.53
C LEU A 29 15.65 -12.19 4.00
N MET A 30 14.55 -11.87 4.67
CA MET A 30 14.55 -11.57 6.09
C MET A 30 14.89 -12.78 6.96
N ALA A 31 14.38 -13.98 6.59
CA ALA A 31 14.71 -15.22 7.28
C ALA A 31 16.18 -15.63 7.08
N ALA A 32 16.76 -15.35 5.92
CA ALA A 32 18.15 -15.66 5.60
C ALA A 32 19.17 -14.70 6.28
N LYS A 33 18.74 -13.56 6.82
CA LYS A 33 19.64 -12.63 7.50
C LYS A 33 20.20 -13.24 8.79
N PRO A 34 21.50 -12.98 9.13
CA PRO A 34 22.11 -13.47 10.37
C PRO A 34 21.29 -13.07 11.62
N GLY A 35 20.91 -14.05 12.41
CA GLY A 35 20.07 -13.87 13.61
C GLY A 35 18.56 -13.87 13.34
N GLY A 36 18.14 -14.11 12.09
CA GLY A 36 16.76 -14.28 11.68
C GLY A 36 15.91 -13.00 11.73
N PRO A 37 14.59 -13.16 11.49
CA PRO A 37 13.66 -12.02 11.39
C PRO A 37 13.38 -11.33 12.74
N PHE A 38 13.59 -12.01 13.86
CA PHE A 38 13.27 -11.50 15.20
C PHE A 38 14.48 -10.97 15.97
N LYS A 39 15.65 -10.84 15.33
CA LYS A 39 16.88 -10.34 15.99
C LYS A 39 16.73 -8.91 16.52
N THR A 40 15.96 -8.07 15.85
CA THR A 40 15.67 -6.69 16.27
C THR A 40 14.18 -6.40 16.14
N GLN A 41 13.67 -5.52 16.98
CA GLN A 41 12.27 -5.09 16.93
C GLN A 41 11.86 -4.60 15.52
N ARG A 42 12.72 -3.81 14.86
CA ARG A 42 12.48 -3.33 13.49
C ARG A 42 12.31 -4.48 12.49
N ARG A 43 13.17 -5.52 12.55
CA ARG A 43 13.06 -6.69 11.68
C ARG A 43 11.76 -7.46 11.93
N ALA A 44 11.38 -7.61 13.19
CA ALA A 44 10.12 -8.26 13.56
C ALA A 44 8.92 -7.50 12.98
N ILE A 45 8.91 -6.17 13.09
CA ILE A 45 7.86 -5.32 12.52
C ILE A 45 7.79 -5.50 10.99
N TYR A 46 8.92 -5.47 10.27
CA TYR A 46 8.92 -5.73 8.82
C TYR A 46 8.38 -7.11 8.47
N CYS A 47 8.77 -8.14 9.22
CA CYS A 47 8.30 -9.50 8.98
C CYS A 47 6.76 -9.57 9.12
N ILE A 48 6.21 -8.96 10.16
CA ILE A 48 4.75 -8.89 10.39
C ILE A 48 4.08 -8.10 9.25
N LEU A 49 4.62 -6.95 8.86
CA LEU A 49 4.05 -6.12 7.80
C LEU A 49 4.06 -6.85 6.44
N TYR A 50 5.17 -7.49 6.07
CA TYR A 50 5.26 -8.26 4.82
C TYR A 50 4.33 -9.47 4.83
N LEU A 51 4.23 -10.19 5.96
CA LEU A 51 3.29 -11.31 6.11
C LEU A 51 1.84 -10.84 6.00
N THR A 52 1.50 -9.70 6.62
CA THR A 52 0.17 -9.12 6.54
C THR A 52 -0.21 -8.74 5.11
N LEU A 53 0.69 -8.09 4.37
CA LEU A 53 0.44 -7.74 2.97
C LEU A 53 0.32 -9.00 2.09
N PHE A 54 1.15 -10.01 2.33
CA PHE A 54 1.08 -11.30 1.63
C PHE A 54 -0.29 -11.96 1.82
N LEU A 55 -0.77 -12.05 3.07
CA LEU A 55 -2.06 -12.66 3.40
C LEU A 55 -3.24 -11.87 2.82
N VAL A 56 -3.25 -10.55 3.02
CA VAL A 56 -4.34 -9.70 2.52
C VAL A 56 -4.41 -9.71 1.00
N THR A 57 -3.25 -9.64 0.31
CA THR A 57 -3.22 -9.75 -1.16
C THR A 57 -3.67 -11.13 -1.64
N GLY A 58 -3.27 -12.20 -0.97
CA GLY A 58 -3.70 -13.57 -1.26
C GLY A 58 -5.22 -13.72 -1.13
N ILE A 59 -5.80 -13.22 -0.04
CA ILE A 59 -7.26 -13.20 0.18
C ILE A 59 -7.95 -12.38 -0.92
N ALA A 60 -7.44 -11.19 -1.21
CA ALA A 60 -7.98 -10.33 -2.25
C ALA A 60 -7.96 -10.99 -3.64
N MET A 61 -6.90 -11.75 -3.98
CA MET A 61 -6.84 -12.55 -5.21
C MET A 61 -7.91 -13.63 -5.26
N ILE A 62 -8.14 -14.36 -4.17
CA ILE A 62 -9.16 -15.41 -4.07
C ILE A 62 -10.55 -14.80 -4.22
N LEU A 63 -10.82 -13.70 -3.52
CA LEU A 63 -12.09 -12.97 -3.61
C LEU A 63 -12.33 -12.46 -5.03
N ASN A 64 -11.34 -11.80 -5.65
CA ASN A 64 -11.44 -11.32 -7.02
C ASN A 64 -11.76 -12.46 -8.00
N ARG A 65 -11.07 -13.61 -7.88
CA ARG A 65 -11.36 -14.78 -8.71
C ARG A 65 -12.80 -15.27 -8.56
N ASN A 66 -13.32 -15.29 -7.33
CA ASN A 66 -14.66 -15.76 -7.04
C ASN A 66 -15.73 -14.78 -7.53
N PHE A 67 -15.53 -13.46 -7.35
CA PHE A 67 -16.43 -12.42 -7.84
C PHE A 67 -16.49 -12.39 -9.37
N TRP A 68 -15.35 -12.54 -10.05
CA TRP A 68 -15.31 -12.54 -11.50
C TRP A 68 -15.98 -13.78 -12.13
N ARG A 69 -15.95 -14.92 -11.43
CA ARG A 69 -16.65 -16.15 -11.88
C ARG A 69 -18.17 -16.10 -11.69
N ARG A 70 -18.66 -15.38 -10.73
CA ARG A 70 -20.10 -15.33 -10.35
C ARG A 70 -20.89 -14.24 -11.07
N GLU A 71 -20.61 -13.99 -12.34
CA GLU A 71 -21.36 -13.08 -13.20
C GLU A 71 -21.78 -11.72 -12.60
N LYS A 72 -21.26 -10.64 -13.19
CA LYS A 72 -21.79 -9.27 -13.36
C LYS A 72 -22.79 -8.68 -12.31
N LYS A 73 -23.39 -9.46 -11.43
CA LYS A 73 -24.45 -9.04 -10.53
C LYS A 73 -23.95 -8.23 -9.32
N ASN A 74 -22.63 -8.31 -8.99
CA ASN A 74 -22.07 -7.70 -7.79
C ASN A 74 -20.94 -6.70 -8.09
N TYR A 75 -21.06 -5.91 -9.17
CA TYR A 75 -20.09 -4.88 -9.54
C TYR A 75 -19.80 -3.88 -8.39
N HIS A 76 -20.83 -3.50 -7.63
CA HIS A 76 -20.66 -2.61 -6.48
C HIS A 76 -19.80 -3.23 -5.36
N LEU A 77 -19.97 -4.51 -5.10
CA LEU A 77 -19.18 -5.21 -4.09
C LEU A 77 -17.70 -5.30 -4.52
N TYR A 78 -17.45 -5.50 -5.81
CA TYR A 78 -16.12 -5.48 -6.39
C TYR A 78 -15.44 -4.12 -6.21
N LEU A 79 -16.13 -3.02 -6.52
CA LEU A 79 -15.61 -1.66 -6.33
C LEU A 79 -15.33 -1.34 -4.86
N HIS A 80 -16.14 -1.81 -3.93
CA HIS A 80 -15.87 -1.64 -2.51
C HIS A 80 -14.65 -2.45 -2.06
N ALA A 81 -14.47 -3.68 -2.55
CA ALA A 81 -13.30 -4.48 -2.25
C ALA A 81 -12.00 -3.84 -2.77
N GLU A 82 -12.04 -3.26 -3.97
CA GLU A 82 -10.92 -2.49 -4.53
C GLU A 82 -10.58 -1.27 -3.67
N LEU A 83 -11.59 -0.51 -3.25
CA LEU A 83 -11.42 0.66 -2.40
C LEU A 83 -10.77 0.30 -1.06
N VAL A 84 -11.27 -0.77 -0.42
CA VAL A 84 -10.72 -1.27 0.85
C VAL A 84 -9.28 -1.74 0.68
N TYR A 85 -8.98 -2.43 -0.41
CA TYR A 85 -7.61 -2.89 -0.69
C TYR A 85 -6.66 -1.73 -0.97
N ALA A 86 -7.09 -0.72 -1.73
CA ALA A 86 -6.29 0.48 -1.97
C ALA A 86 -6.01 1.25 -0.66
N ALA A 87 -7.02 1.42 0.18
CA ALA A 87 -6.85 2.02 1.50
C ALA A 87 -5.85 1.21 2.34
N PHE A 88 -6.00 -0.12 2.37
CA PHE A 88 -5.08 -1.01 3.08
C PHE A 88 -3.63 -0.83 2.61
N ILE A 89 -3.38 -0.81 1.30
CA ILE A 89 -2.02 -0.61 0.74
C ILE A 89 -1.44 0.75 1.15
N CYS A 90 -2.22 1.83 1.10
CA CYS A 90 -1.77 3.15 1.51
C CYS A 90 -1.38 3.18 3.00
N PHE A 91 -2.23 2.67 3.89
CA PHE A 91 -1.93 2.62 5.33
C PHE A 91 -0.81 1.65 5.65
N TRP A 92 -0.71 0.51 4.96
CA TRP A 92 0.42 -0.40 5.06
C TRP A 92 1.73 0.31 4.68
N GLY A 93 1.73 1.07 3.59
CA GLY A 93 2.87 1.90 3.18
C GLY A 93 3.28 2.91 4.25
N CYS A 94 2.31 3.54 4.92
CA CYS A 94 2.59 4.41 6.07
C CYS A 94 3.29 3.64 7.20
N CYS A 95 2.80 2.46 7.58
CA CYS A 95 3.40 1.66 8.66
C CYS A 95 4.83 1.22 8.33
N VAL A 96 5.11 0.81 7.07
CA VAL A 96 6.47 0.48 6.64
C VAL A 96 7.35 1.71 6.70
N THR A 97 6.89 2.85 6.20
CA THR A 97 7.64 4.11 6.22
C THR A 97 7.95 4.57 7.65
N LEU A 98 6.99 4.46 8.57
CA LEU A 98 7.24 4.78 9.99
C LEU A 98 8.34 3.88 10.58
N ASN A 99 8.34 2.58 10.24
CA ASN A 99 9.40 1.67 10.67
C ASN A 99 10.75 1.96 9.98
N ASP A 100 10.73 2.46 8.73
CA ASP A 100 11.92 2.96 8.02
C ASP A 100 12.52 4.18 8.71
N GLN A 101 11.67 5.13 9.11
CA GLN A 101 12.08 6.36 9.80
C GLN A 101 12.77 6.09 11.15
N LEU A 102 12.43 5.02 11.86
CA LEU A 102 13.18 4.54 13.03
C LEU A 102 14.67 4.24 12.74
N GLY A 103 15.02 4.08 11.48
CA GLY A 103 16.40 3.84 11.02
C GLY A 103 17.01 4.99 10.25
N GLY A 104 16.36 6.15 10.19
CA GLY A 104 16.82 7.31 9.45
C GLY A 104 16.67 7.19 7.93
N ASN A 105 15.84 6.26 7.43
CA ASN A 105 15.53 6.15 6.01
C ASN A 105 14.50 7.22 5.58
N ASP A 106 14.31 7.39 4.29
CA ASP A 106 13.40 8.36 3.69
C ASP A 106 11.93 7.87 3.58
N LEU A 107 11.08 8.66 2.90
CA LEU A 107 9.65 8.36 2.66
C LEU A 107 9.41 7.49 1.41
N SER A 108 10.40 6.79 0.88
CA SER A 108 10.31 6.10 -0.42
C SER A 108 9.13 5.13 -0.50
N VAL A 109 8.91 4.32 0.56
CA VAL A 109 7.84 3.32 0.53
C VAL A 109 6.47 3.97 0.50
N PHE A 110 6.26 5.04 1.29
CA PHE A 110 5.02 5.82 1.22
C PHE A 110 4.77 6.33 -0.20
N THR A 111 5.79 6.94 -0.80
CA THR A 111 5.73 7.46 -2.17
C THR A 111 5.33 6.39 -3.17
N TYR A 112 6.02 5.25 -3.16
CA TYR A 112 5.74 4.16 -4.10
C TYR A 112 4.35 3.56 -3.91
N MET A 113 3.88 3.40 -2.67
CA MET A 113 2.55 2.85 -2.40
C MET A 113 1.43 3.81 -2.82
N MET A 114 1.58 5.11 -2.55
CA MET A 114 0.62 6.12 -2.97
C MET A 114 0.51 6.22 -4.49
N LEU A 115 1.65 6.33 -5.19
CA LEU A 115 1.68 6.40 -6.65
C LEU A 115 1.18 5.10 -7.30
N SER A 116 1.53 3.95 -6.73
CA SER A 116 1.03 2.66 -7.22
C SER A 116 -0.49 2.55 -7.05
N ALA A 117 -1.02 2.92 -5.88
CA ALA A 117 -2.46 2.93 -5.64
C ALA A 117 -3.19 3.88 -6.60
N ALA A 118 -2.61 5.05 -6.90
CA ALA A 118 -3.16 6.02 -7.84
C ALA A 118 -3.14 5.49 -9.28
N ALA A 119 -2.03 4.89 -9.71
CA ALA A 119 -1.87 4.41 -11.10
C ALA A 119 -2.68 3.13 -11.38
N LEU A 120 -2.91 2.32 -10.37
CA LEU A 120 -3.58 1.03 -10.49
C LEU A 120 -5.06 1.08 -10.07
N GLY A 121 -5.42 2.09 -9.29
CA GLY A 121 -6.76 2.28 -8.79
C GLY A 121 -7.65 2.88 -9.87
N PHE A 122 -8.62 2.10 -10.34
CA PHE A 122 -9.79 2.65 -11.04
C PHE A 122 -10.76 3.25 -10.01
N LEU A 123 -10.17 3.89 -9.00
CA LEU A 123 -10.92 4.53 -7.93
C LEU A 123 -11.55 5.81 -8.48
N GLU A 124 -12.78 6.07 -8.07
CA GLU A 124 -13.35 7.39 -8.30
C GLU A 124 -12.44 8.45 -7.67
N PRO A 125 -12.07 9.52 -8.39
CA PRO A 125 -11.07 10.50 -7.93
C PRO A 125 -11.33 11.06 -6.54
N VAL A 126 -12.60 11.30 -6.21
CA VAL A 126 -12.99 11.79 -4.87
C VAL A 126 -12.66 10.77 -3.78
N LYS A 127 -12.97 9.50 -4.00
CA LYS A 127 -12.69 8.42 -3.04
C LYS A 127 -11.18 8.18 -2.90
N ALA A 128 -10.45 8.23 -4.02
CA ALA A 128 -9.00 8.17 -4.03
C ALA A 128 -8.38 9.32 -3.21
N GLY A 129 -8.82 10.55 -3.46
CA GLY A 129 -8.37 11.74 -2.73
C GLY A 129 -8.61 11.62 -1.23
N VAL A 130 -9.76 11.12 -0.79
CA VAL A 130 -10.06 10.88 0.63
C VAL A 130 -9.09 9.87 1.25
N ILE A 131 -8.80 8.76 0.56
CA ILE A 131 -7.85 7.74 1.05
C ILE A 131 -6.44 8.33 1.15
N PHE A 132 -5.97 9.04 0.13
CA PHE A 132 -4.64 9.61 0.11
C PHE A 132 -4.45 10.69 1.17
N MET A 133 -5.46 11.56 1.36
CA MET A 133 -5.45 12.55 2.44
C MET A 133 -5.49 11.91 3.82
N ALA A 134 -6.28 10.85 4.01
CA ALA A 134 -6.32 10.12 5.27
C ALA A 134 -4.97 9.46 5.58
N ALA A 135 -4.32 8.84 4.59
CA ALA A 135 -2.99 8.26 4.73
C ALA A 135 -1.92 9.34 5.02
N PHE A 136 -1.99 10.49 4.35
CA PHE A 136 -1.13 11.65 4.63
C PHE A 136 -1.29 12.13 6.08
N VAL A 137 -2.52 12.35 6.54
CA VAL A 137 -2.80 12.79 7.91
C VAL A 137 -2.30 11.76 8.93
N PHE A 138 -2.59 10.48 8.71
CA PHE A 138 -2.11 9.40 9.57
C PHE A 138 -0.59 9.38 9.70
N LEU A 139 0.13 9.43 8.57
CA LEU A 139 1.60 9.45 8.56
C LEU A 139 2.13 10.63 9.37
N ASN A 140 1.60 11.83 9.14
CA ASN A 140 2.10 13.05 9.77
C ASN A 140 1.71 13.21 11.25
N ILE A 141 0.67 12.55 11.72
CA ILE A 141 0.37 12.46 13.15
C ILE A 141 1.38 11.53 13.85
N CYS A 142 1.81 10.45 13.20
CA CYS A 142 2.72 9.46 13.79
C CYS A 142 4.20 9.87 13.70
N LEU A 143 4.59 10.62 12.66
CA LEU A 143 5.99 11.01 12.40
C LEU A 143 6.68 11.73 13.58
N PRO A 144 6.07 12.72 14.26
CA PRO A 144 6.73 13.43 15.37
C PRO A 144 7.07 12.54 16.55
N GLY A 145 6.35 11.42 16.74
CA GLY A 145 6.65 10.44 17.78
C GLY A 145 7.87 9.56 17.48
N ILE A 146 8.38 9.59 16.24
CA ILE A 146 9.44 8.72 15.75
C ILE A 146 10.68 9.52 15.38
N GLN A 147 10.52 10.67 14.76
CA GLN A 147 11.62 11.55 14.34
C GLN A 147 11.99 12.54 15.43
N THR A 148 13.31 12.62 15.70
CA THR A 148 13.88 13.53 16.70
C THR A 148 14.43 14.82 16.11
N ILE A 149 14.48 14.96 14.77
CA ILE A 149 15.10 16.12 14.08
C ILE A 149 14.01 16.96 13.42
N GLU A 150 13.72 18.15 13.96
CA GLU A 150 12.67 19.05 13.50
C GLU A 150 12.74 19.39 12.00
N ASN A 151 13.94 19.63 11.45
CA ASN A 151 14.12 19.96 10.04
C ASN A 151 13.66 18.84 9.09
N ASN A 152 13.79 17.58 9.49
CA ASN A 152 13.35 16.44 8.69
C ASN A 152 11.82 16.28 8.75
N ILE A 153 11.18 16.63 9.86
CA ILE A 153 9.72 16.57 10.00
C ILE A 153 9.05 17.50 9.00
N PHE A 154 9.50 18.76 8.95
CA PHE A 154 8.92 19.76 8.03
C PHE A 154 9.07 19.35 6.54
N SER A 155 10.27 18.89 6.17
CA SER A 155 10.52 18.40 4.81
C SER A 155 9.64 17.20 4.48
N ASN A 156 9.45 16.27 5.42
CA ASN A 156 8.61 15.09 5.22
C ASN A 156 7.12 15.45 5.12
N ILE A 157 6.65 16.45 5.85
CA ILE A 157 5.28 16.96 5.72
C ILE A 157 5.05 17.54 4.31
N ILE A 158 5.95 18.39 3.82
CA ILE A 158 5.83 18.96 2.46
C ILE A 158 5.87 17.87 1.39
N ASN A 159 6.82 16.94 1.49
CA ASN A 159 6.97 15.87 0.52
C ASN A 159 5.75 14.93 0.52
N SER A 160 5.25 14.53 1.68
CA SER A 160 4.09 13.66 1.77
C SER A 160 2.80 14.34 1.30
N PHE A 161 2.64 15.65 1.54
CA PHE A 161 1.53 16.44 1.01
C PHE A 161 1.57 16.50 -0.52
N SER A 162 2.74 16.80 -1.08
CA SER A 162 2.95 16.87 -2.53
C SER A 162 2.62 15.51 -3.19
N ILE A 163 3.06 14.40 -2.59
CA ILE A 163 2.79 13.05 -3.07
C ILE A 163 1.29 12.73 -3.03
N ALA A 164 0.61 13.08 -1.93
CA ALA A 164 -0.83 12.87 -1.84
C ALA A 164 -1.61 13.67 -2.90
N GLY A 165 -1.20 14.93 -3.15
CA GLY A 165 -1.75 15.78 -4.21
C GLY A 165 -1.52 15.21 -5.61
N ILE A 166 -0.29 14.79 -5.93
CA ILE A 166 0.08 14.19 -7.22
C ILE A 166 -0.69 12.88 -7.42
N SER A 167 -0.76 12.01 -6.40
CA SER A 167 -1.48 10.75 -6.46
C SER A 167 -2.98 10.96 -6.71
N THR A 168 -3.56 11.99 -6.09
CA THR A 168 -4.96 12.38 -6.35
C THR A 168 -5.13 12.85 -7.80
N ALA A 169 -4.21 13.67 -8.32
CA ALA A 169 -4.26 14.15 -9.71
C ALA A 169 -4.11 13.02 -10.74
N ILE A 170 -3.26 12.01 -10.46
CA ILE A 170 -3.09 10.84 -11.34
C ILE A 170 -4.36 9.99 -11.38
N SER A 171 -5.10 9.91 -10.28
CA SER A 171 -6.35 9.15 -10.17
C SER A 171 -7.53 9.83 -10.91
N TYR A 172 -7.37 11.09 -11.35
CA TYR A 172 -8.38 11.86 -12.09
C TYR A 172 -8.36 11.55 -13.59
#